data_6cebab777602582c85583c92fdf2ee26
#
_entry.id   6cebab777602582c85583c92fdf2ee26
#
_cell.length_a   1.000
_cell.length_b   1.000
_cell.length_c   1.000
_cell.angle_alpha   90.00
_cell.angle_beta   90.00
_cell.angle_gamma   90.00
#
_symmetry.space_group_name_H-M   'P 1'
#
loop_
_entity.id
_entity.type
_entity.pdbx_description
1 polymer ?
#
loop_
_entity_poly.entity_id
_entity_poly.type
_entity_poly.pdbx_seq_one_letter_code
_entity_poly.pdbx_strand_id
1 'polypeptide(L)'
;MLELVCGPMATLSHQAFRMLVEGFGGCDCYFTEMINAASLLNLGPFEKFYLLDAPVPEKIVWQLTGNKVEPMVKAASLLAHKNGLGVDLNMGCSAPQIYKTGAGIAWMLKPLAETLELVRGIKSALDDAERECGVHKRLSVKCRLGADDFTDKSFFDFVDMLFSEGVEALTLHPRTLKERLIGKPRYAYAEEVAVRYPNVAVYVNGEICDCASADFAMKKVPHAKGLMVARAAAQKPWIFRELKSALSGEKKAGLKIDRKKVALDFVNYIEDFQPPEFYKTRIQRFFLITATIFLLGIILKHRFLTTTHLTKHAKK
;
A
#
# COMPACT_ATOMS: atom_id res chain seq x y z
N MET A 1 -19.73 -8.07 -1.96
CA MET A 1 -18.78 -8.85 -1.13
C MET A 1 -17.72 -7.89 -0.61
N LEU A 2 -17.30 -8.00 0.66
CA LEU A 2 -16.25 -7.16 1.25
C LEU A 2 -14.88 -7.53 0.67
N GLU A 3 -14.14 -6.54 0.21
CA GLU A 3 -12.81 -6.71 -0.36
C GLU A 3 -11.70 -6.56 0.70
N LEU A 4 -10.68 -7.41 0.62
CA LEU A 4 -9.49 -7.35 1.46
C LEU A 4 -8.28 -6.92 0.64
N VAL A 5 -7.67 -5.82 1.04
CA VAL A 5 -6.62 -5.15 0.28
C VAL A 5 -5.29 -5.18 1.03
N CYS A 6 -4.22 -5.60 0.36
CA CYS A 6 -2.87 -5.52 0.89
C CYS A 6 -2.30 -4.11 0.63
N GLY A 7 -2.09 -3.35 1.71
CA GLY A 7 -1.68 -1.95 1.63
C GLY A 7 -0.20 -1.73 1.31
N PRO A 8 0.14 -0.54 0.80
CA PRO A 8 1.50 -0.17 0.46
C PRO A 8 2.39 -0.03 1.69
N MET A 9 3.56 -0.63 1.63
CA MET A 9 4.60 -0.55 2.67
C MET A 9 5.97 -0.42 2.02
N ALA A 10 6.62 0.71 2.23
CA ALA A 10 7.97 0.95 1.72
C ALA A 10 8.93 -0.16 2.15
N THR A 11 9.77 -0.61 1.24
CA THR A 11 10.75 -1.71 1.38
C THR A 11 10.13 -3.09 1.65
N LEU A 12 8.81 -3.24 1.45
CA LEU A 12 8.13 -4.51 1.76
C LEU A 12 7.08 -4.94 0.72
N SER A 13 6.23 -4.02 0.19
CA SER A 13 5.13 -4.39 -0.73
C SER A 13 5.62 -4.71 -2.16
N HIS A 14 6.84 -5.26 -2.29
CA HIS A 14 7.44 -5.72 -3.54
C HIS A 14 6.94 -7.14 -3.92
N GLN A 15 7.32 -7.60 -5.11
CA GLN A 15 6.90 -8.90 -5.63
C GLN A 15 7.18 -10.05 -4.67
N ALA A 16 8.37 -10.13 -4.06
CA ALA A 16 8.72 -11.20 -3.13
C ALA A 16 7.72 -11.32 -1.95
N PHE A 17 7.23 -10.19 -1.44
CA PHE A 17 6.20 -10.19 -0.40
C PHE A 17 4.83 -10.63 -0.92
N ARG A 18 4.45 -10.21 -2.14
CA ARG A 18 3.19 -10.68 -2.75
C ARG A 18 3.19 -12.18 -3.01
N MET A 19 4.33 -12.74 -3.48
CA MET A 19 4.51 -14.19 -3.60
C MET A 19 4.23 -14.92 -2.28
N LEU A 20 4.78 -14.38 -1.18
CA LEU A 20 4.55 -14.95 0.14
C LEU A 20 3.08 -14.91 0.56
N VAL A 21 2.40 -13.79 0.35
CA VAL A 21 0.98 -13.61 0.72
C VAL A 21 0.08 -14.50 -0.15
N GLU A 22 0.31 -14.56 -1.46
CA GLU A 22 -0.44 -15.42 -2.39
C GLU A 22 -0.27 -16.91 -2.06
N GLY A 23 0.89 -17.33 -1.58
CA GLY A 23 1.11 -18.69 -1.06
C GLY A 23 0.17 -19.12 0.04
N PHE A 24 -0.48 -18.17 0.72
CA PHE A 24 -1.52 -18.41 1.74
C PHE A 24 -2.96 -18.15 1.25
N GLY A 25 -3.18 -17.94 -0.05
CA GLY A 25 -4.48 -17.68 -0.65
C GLY A 25 -4.79 -16.21 -0.90
N GLY A 26 -3.83 -15.33 -0.66
CA GLY A 26 -3.82 -13.95 -1.13
C GLY A 26 -4.97 -13.06 -0.66
N CYS A 27 -5.01 -11.88 -1.25
CA CYS A 27 -6.06 -10.87 -1.07
C CYS A 27 -6.71 -10.48 -2.41
N ASP A 28 -7.63 -9.53 -2.39
CA ASP A 28 -8.38 -9.14 -3.58
C ASP A 28 -7.61 -8.13 -4.44
N CYS A 29 -6.77 -7.27 -3.81
CA CYS A 29 -5.80 -6.48 -4.55
C CYS A 29 -4.55 -6.12 -3.71
N TYR A 30 -3.46 -5.82 -4.41
CA TYR A 30 -2.15 -5.47 -3.86
C TYR A 30 -1.72 -4.09 -4.30
N PHE A 31 -1.45 -3.22 -3.35
CA PHE A 31 -0.73 -1.98 -3.63
C PHE A 31 0.78 -2.24 -3.69
N THR A 32 1.44 -1.69 -4.68
CA THR A 32 2.89 -1.73 -4.76
C THR A 32 3.55 -0.87 -3.68
N GLU A 33 4.87 -0.93 -3.56
CA GLU A 33 5.62 0.14 -2.91
C GLU A 33 5.37 1.46 -3.63
N MET A 34 5.64 2.58 -2.95
CA MET A 34 5.58 3.90 -3.59
C MET A 34 6.60 4.00 -4.73
N ILE A 35 6.12 4.14 -5.96
CA ILE A 35 6.93 4.38 -7.15
C ILE A 35 7.15 5.88 -7.24
N ASN A 36 8.41 6.34 -7.18
CA ASN A 36 8.72 7.75 -7.34
C ASN A 36 8.65 8.14 -8.82
N ALA A 37 7.80 9.13 -9.15
CA ALA A 37 7.54 9.54 -10.53
C ALA A 37 8.81 10.01 -11.25
N ALA A 38 9.64 10.84 -10.61
CA ALA A 38 10.87 11.34 -11.21
C ALA A 38 11.89 10.21 -11.43
N SER A 39 12.06 9.31 -10.46
CA SER A 39 12.96 8.16 -10.61
C SER A 39 12.50 7.23 -11.73
N LEU A 40 11.19 6.95 -11.81
CA LEU A 40 10.63 6.12 -12.87
C LEU A 40 10.94 6.68 -14.26
N LEU A 41 10.73 7.99 -14.46
CA LEU A 41 10.98 8.64 -15.75
C LEU A 41 12.47 8.70 -16.11
N ASN A 42 13.35 8.74 -15.12
CA ASN A 42 14.80 8.75 -15.34
C ASN A 42 15.40 7.34 -15.54
N LEU A 43 14.56 6.29 -15.55
CA LEU A 43 14.98 4.90 -15.75
C LEU A 43 16.14 4.49 -14.84
N GLY A 44 16.03 4.81 -13.55
CA GLY A 44 17.01 4.41 -12.55
C GLY A 44 17.27 2.89 -12.56
N PRO A 45 18.46 2.42 -12.15
CA PRO A 45 18.86 1.02 -12.29
C PRO A 45 17.98 0.03 -11.54
N PHE A 46 17.23 0.52 -10.55
CA PHE A 46 16.37 -0.31 -9.70
C PHE A 46 14.89 -0.18 -9.99
N GLU A 47 14.46 0.75 -10.88
CA GLU A 47 13.04 1.03 -11.14
C GLU A 47 12.29 -0.20 -11.66
N LYS A 48 12.95 -1.04 -12.46
CA LYS A 48 12.38 -2.29 -12.96
C LYS A 48 11.87 -3.23 -11.84
N PHE A 49 12.48 -3.21 -10.65
CA PHE A 49 12.07 -4.06 -9.53
C PHE A 49 10.81 -3.54 -8.82
N TYR A 50 10.50 -2.25 -8.94
CA TYR A 50 9.23 -1.68 -8.47
C TYR A 50 8.07 -1.97 -9.43
N LEU A 51 8.39 -2.31 -10.69
CA LEU A 51 7.44 -2.57 -11.76
C LEU A 51 7.13 -4.05 -11.98
N LEU A 52 7.65 -4.94 -11.14
CA LEU A 52 7.31 -6.36 -11.17
C LEU A 52 5.86 -6.54 -10.70
N ASP A 53 5.07 -7.34 -11.43
CA ASP A 53 3.61 -7.50 -11.22
C ASP A 53 3.18 -8.93 -10.82
N ALA A 54 4.08 -9.91 -10.85
CA ALA A 54 3.76 -11.27 -10.42
C ALA A 54 3.46 -11.34 -8.88
N PRO A 55 2.76 -12.39 -8.42
CA PRO A 55 2.22 -13.54 -9.19
C PRO A 55 0.83 -13.30 -9.79
N VAL A 56 0.20 -12.16 -9.51
CA VAL A 56 -1.20 -11.85 -9.85
C VAL A 56 -1.29 -10.45 -10.46
N PRO A 57 -0.79 -10.26 -11.70
CA PRO A 57 -0.71 -8.94 -12.33
C PRO A 57 -2.07 -8.23 -12.38
N GLU A 58 -3.16 -8.97 -12.54
CA GLU A 58 -4.52 -8.44 -12.58
C GLU A 58 -5.01 -7.83 -11.26
N LYS A 59 -4.33 -8.12 -10.13
CA LYS A 59 -4.68 -7.58 -8.80
C LYS A 59 -3.81 -6.40 -8.37
N ILE A 60 -2.90 -5.92 -9.22
CA ILE A 60 -1.94 -4.88 -8.85
C ILE A 60 -2.56 -3.48 -8.94
N VAL A 61 -2.33 -2.67 -7.91
CA VAL A 61 -2.56 -1.23 -7.91
C VAL A 61 -1.20 -0.54 -7.80
N TRP A 62 -0.82 0.20 -8.84
CA TRP A 62 0.46 0.90 -8.93
C TRP A 62 0.42 2.18 -8.09
N GLN A 63 1.07 2.20 -6.93
CA GLN A 63 1.07 3.40 -6.10
C GLN A 63 2.16 4.38 -6.50
N LEU A 64 1.76 5.55 -6.97
CA LEU A 64 2.62 6.63 -7.42
C LEU A 64 2.85 7.67 -6.33
N THR A 65 4.07 8.18 -6.22
CA THR A 65 4.43 9.30 -5.35
C THR A 65 5.33 10.29 -6.09
N GLY A 66 5.20 11.56 -5.74
CA GLY A 66 5.98 12.66 -6.30
C GLY A 66 5.49 13.99 -5.75
N ASN A 67 6.17 15.07 -6.10
CA ASN A 67 5.91 16.41 -5.58
C ASN A 67 5.61 17.46 -6.67
N LYS A 68 5.62 17.05 -7.94
CA LYS A 68 5.34 17.91 -9.10
C LYS A 68 4.29 17.26 -10.00
N VAL A 69 3.41 18.08 -10.57
CA VAL A 69 2.30 17.63 -11.43
C VAL A 69 2.82 16.91 -12.68
N GLU A 70 3.62 17.57 -13.49
CA GLU A 70 4.06 17.05 -14.79
C GLU A 70 4.76 15.67 -14.71
N PRO A 71 5.77 15.43 -13.84
CA PRO A 71 6.37 14.09 -13.72
C PRO A 71 5.37 13.04 -13.26
N MET A 72 4.43 13.39 -12.37
CA MET A 72 3.42 12.43 -11.89
C MET A 72 2.44 12.05 -13.00
N VAL A 73 2.01 12.99 -13.83
CA VAL A 73 1.14 12.72 -14.99
C VAL A 73 1.85 11.81 -16.00
N LYS A 74 3.09 12.12 -16.37
CA LYS A 74 3.89 11.28 -17.29
C LYS A 74 4.11 9.86 -16.73
N ALA A 75 4.41 9.74 -15.45
CA ALA A 75 4.60 8.44 -14.79
C ALA A 75 3.29 7.65 -14.73
N ALA A 76 2.15 8.30 -14.48
CA ALA A 76 0.83 7.66 -14.49
C ALA A 76 0.48 7.13 -15.87
N SER A 77 0.76 7.87 -16.95
CA SER A 77 0.59 7.41 -18.32
C SER A 77 1.40 6.12 -18.60
N LEU A 78 2.65 6.05 -18.16
CA LEU A 78 3.45 4.83 -18.30
C LEU A 78 2.87 3.64 -17.51
N LEU A 79 2.37 3.88 -16.31
CA LEU A 79 1.77 2.84 -15.46
C LEU A 79 0.41 2.38 -15.98
N ALA A 80 -0.35 3.23 -16.65
CA ALA A 80 -1.63 2.90 -17.25
C ALA A 80 -1.54 1.80 -18.32
N HIS A 81 -0.42 1.71 -19.02
CA HIS A 81 -0.15 0.66 -20.01
C HIS A 81 0.36 -0.66 -19.41
N LYS A 82 0.55 -0.72 -18.09
CA LYS A 82 0.94 -1.95 -17.42
C LYS A 82 -0.27 -2.79 -17.02
N ASN A 83 -0.03 -4.09 -16.79
CA ASN A 83 -1.05 -4.93 -16.15
C ASN A 83 -1.44 -4.33 -14.79
N GLY A 84 -2.64 -4.62 -14.34
CA GLY A 84 -3.12 -4.17 -13.03
C GLY A 84 -4.48 -3.48 -13.09
N LEU A 85 -5.02 -3.22 -11.90
CA LEU A 85 -6.32 -2.61 -11.69
C LEU A 85 -6.31 -1.10 -11.94
N GLY A 86 -5.16 -0.45 -11.75
CA GLY A 86 -5.08 1.01 -11.92
C GLY A 86 -3.91 1.65 -11.20
N VAL A 87 -3.98 2.96 -11.08
CA VAL A 87 -2.97 3.81 -10.44
C VAL A 87 -3.55 4.43 -9.16
N ASP A 88 -2.75 4.42 -8.10
CA ASP A 88 -3.07 5.05 -6.82
C ASP A 88 -2.15 6.21 -6.53
N LEU A 89 -2.70 7.31 -6.05
CA LEU A 89 -1.92 8.46 -5.62
C LEU A 89 -1.64 8.39 -4.11
N ASN A 90 -0.37 8.36 -3.75
CA ASN A 90 0.00 8.47 -2.35
C ASN A 90 -0.16 9.90 -1.85
N MET A 91 -1.24 10.15 -1.11
CA MET A 91 -1.52 11.43 -0.45
C MET A 91 -1.63 11.26 1.08
N GLY A 92 -0.98 10.20 1.63
CA GLY A 92 -1.08 9.88 3.05
C GLY A 92 0.24 9.57 3.75
N CYS A 93 1.36 9.47 3.03
CA CYS A 93 2.65 9.20 3.65
C CYS A 93 3.08 10.38 4.52
N SER A 94 3.24 10.12 5.83
CA SER A 94 3.62 11.11 6.85
C SER A 94 5.11 11.01 7.25
N ALA A 95 5.91 10.25 6.51
CA ALA A 95 7.34 10.14 6.75
C ALA A 95 8.05 11.46 6.42
N PRO A 96 8.86 12.03 7.34
CA PRO A 96 9.48 13.34 7.13
C PRO A 96 10.28 13.46 5.82
N GLN A 97 10.98 12.40 5.42
CA GLN A 97 11.75 12.35 4.17
C GLN A 97 10.85 12.37 2.91
N ILE A 98 9.54 12.18 3.04
CA ILE A 98 8.57 12.26 1.94
C ILE A 98 7.80 13.57 1.99
N TYR A 99 7.08 13.86 3.11
CA TYR A 99 6.21 15.03 3.11
C TYR A 99 6.97 16.36 3.09
N LYS A 100 8.18 16.44 3.65
CA LYS A 100 9.02 17.65 3.58
C LYS A 100 9.50 17.98 2.16
N THR A 101 9.49 17.01 1.24
CA THR A 101 9.78 17.25 -0.17
C THR A 101 8.57 17.74 -0.96
N GLY A 102 7.40 17.84 -0.35
CA GLY A 102 6.14 18.20 -1.01
C GLY A 102 5.36 17.01 -1.59
N ALA A 103 5.75 15.76 -1.24
CA ALA A 103 5.09 14.53 -1.66
C ALA A 103 4.24 13.91 -0.53
N GLY A 104 3.53 12.83 -0.82
CA GLY A 104 2.72 12.14 0.17
C GLY A 104 1.60 13.02 0.72
N ILE A 105 1.47 13.10 2.05
CA ILE A 105 0.42 13.90 2.70
C ILE A 105 0.52 15.40 2.38
N ALA A 106 1.66 15.89 1.90
CA ALA A 106 1.81 17.28 1.51
C ALA A 106 0.81 17.71 0.42
N TRP A 107 0.33 16.79 -0.42
CA TRP A 107 -0.73 17.08 -1.40
C TRP A 107 -2.05 17.50 -0.76
N MET A 108 -2.34 17.06 0.46
CA MET A 108 -3.52 17.54 1.23
C MET A 108 -3.29 18.92 1.86
N LEU A 109 -2.03 19.38 1.94
CA LEU A 109 -1.64 20.63 2.60
C LEU A 109 -1.35 21.76 1.60
N LYS A 110 -1.22 21.43 0.33
CA LYS A 110 -1.07 22.38 -0.77
C LYS A 110 -2.38 23.11 -1.06
N PRO A 111 -2.33 24.26 -1.79
CA PRO A 111 -3.55 24.86 -2.33
C PRO A 111 -4.34 23.81 -3.13
N LEU A 112 -5.65 23.76 -2.91
CA LEU A 112 -6.53 22.74 -3.52
C LEU A 112 -6.42 22.73 -5.05
N ALA A 113 -6.21 23.91 -5.67
CA ALA A 113 -6.04 24.06 -7.12
C ALA A 113 -4.83 23.27 -7.66
N GLU A 114 -3.73 23.18 -6.91
CA GLU A 114 -2.54 22.43 -7.36
C GLU A 114 -2.80 20.92 -7.34
N THR A 115 -3.51 20.43 -6.33
CA THR A 115 -3.90 19.02 -6.26
C THR A 115 -4.98 18.68 -7.30
N LEU A 116 -5.90 19.61 -7.57
CA LEU A 116 -6.88 19.52 -8.64
C LEU A 116 -6.19 19.33 -10.01
N GLU A 117 -5.19 20.16 -10.32
CA GLU A 117 -4.41 20.05 -11.55
C GLU A 117 -3.77 18.68 -11.69
N LEU A 118 -3.17 18.17 -10.61
CA LEU A 118 -2.58 16.84 -10.59
C LEU A 118 -3.62 15.74 -10.90
N VAL A 119 -4.76 15.76 -10.21
CA VAL A 119 -5.78 14.71 -10.35
C VAL A 119 -6.37 14.72 -11.77
N ARG A 120 -6.70 15.90 -12.30
CA ARG A 120 -7.16 16.07 -13.70
C ARG A 120 -6.16 15.55 -14.71
N GLY A 121 -4.89 15.95 -14.56
CA GLY A 121 -3.84 15.51 -15.49
C GLY A 121 -3.66 13.99 -15.49
N ILE A 122 -3.70 13.37 -14.32
CA ILE A 122 -3.60 11.90 -14.21
C ILE A 122 -4.85 11.23 -14.74
N LYS A 123 -6.07 11.70 -14.41
CA LYS A 123 -7.30 11.13 -14.96
C LYS A 123 -7.29 11.19 -16.49
N SER A 124 -6.92 12.33 -17.08
CA SER A 124 -6.77 12.45 -18.52
C SER A 124 -5.78 11.44 -19.11
N ALA A 125 -4.64 11.23 -18.46
CA ALA A 125 -3.64 10.26 -18.93
C ALA A 125 -4.14 8.81 -18.85
N LEU A 126 -4.96 8.46 -17.84
CA LEU A 126 -5.59 7.15 -17.75
C LEU A 126 -6.66 6.96 -18.80
N ASP A 127 -7.48 7.98 -19.08
CA ASP A 127 -8.53 7.95 -20.12
C ASP A 127 -7.92 7.85 -21.53
N ASP A 128 -6.76 8.51 -21.75
CA ASP A 128 -6.01 8.39 -23.00
C ASP A 128 -5.52 6.94 -23.20
N ALA A 129 -4.91 6.36 -22.17
CA ALA A 129 -4.46 4.98 -22.20
C ALA A 129 -5.62 3.98 -22.40
N GLU A 130 -6.77 4.22 -21.78
CA GLU A 130 -7.98 3.41 -22.00
C GLU A 130 -8.45 3.48 -23.45
N ARG A 131 -8.43 4.67 -24.07
CA ARG A 131 -8.78 4.83 -25.51
C ARG A 131 -7.80 4.10 -26.43
N GLU A 132 -6.52 4.05 -26.06
CA GLU A 132 -5.48 3.39 -26.84
C GLU A 132 -5.51 1.87 -26.73
N CYS A 133 -5.67 1.32 -25.53
CA CYS A 133 -5.55 -0.13 -25.29
C CYS A 133 -6.87 -0.84 -24.96
N GLY A 134 -7.99 -0.11 -24.81
CA GLY A 134 -9.30 -0.68 -24.50
C GLY A 134 -9.43 -1.24 -23.09
N VAL A 135 -8.50 -0.92 -22.17
CA VAL A 135 -8.48 -1.44 -20.80
C VAL A 135 -8.61 -0.30 -19.80
N HIS A 136 -9.73 -0.27 -19.09
CA HIS A 136 -9.96 0.69 -18.02
C HIS A 136 -8.92 0.56 -16.89
N LYS A 137 -8.39 1.69 -16.44
CA LYS A 137 -7.47 1.79 -15.30
C LYS A 137 -8.05 2.73 -14.25
N ARG A 138 -8.43 2.16 -13.13
CA ARG A 138 -9.01 2.89 -12.02
C ARG A 138 -8.04 3.92 -11.45
N LEU A 139 -8.49 5.16 -11.26
CA LEU A 139 -7.78 6.16 -10.45
C LEU A 139 -8.21 6.01 -8.99
N SER A 140 -7.25 5.81 -8.11
CA SER A 140 -7.48 5.79 -6.65
C SER A 140 -6.55 6.73 -5.89
N VAL A 141 -6.95 7.09 -4.69
CA VAL A 141 -6.15 7.92 -3.78
C VAL A 141 -6.07 7.24 -2.42
N LYS A 142 -4.86 7.15 -1.86
CA LYS A 142 -4.68 6.76 -0.47
C LYS A 142 -4.27 7.96 0.37
N CYS A 143 -5.13 8.38 1.30
CA CYS A 143 -4.94 9.59 2.10
C CYS A 143 -5.10 9.38 3.60
N ARG A 144 -4.94 10.47 4.35
CA ARG A 144 -5.22 10.65 5.77
C ARG A 144 -6.27 11.75 5.96
N LEU A 145 -6.41 12.25 7.20
CA LEU A 145 -7.33 13.36 7.52
C LEU A 145 -6.70 14.76 7.37
N GLY A 146 -5.47 14.86 6.87
CA GLY A 146 -4.79 16.14 6.69
C GLY A 146 -3.77 16.46 7.80
N ALA A 147 -3.61 17.75 8.10
CA ALA A 147 -2.60 18.30 9.00
C ALA A 147 -2.95 18.15 10.49
N ASP A 148 -2.16 18.83 11.31
CA ASP A 148 -2.31 18.83 12.77
C ASP A 148 -3.55 19.61 13.25
N ASP A 149 -3.90 20.65 12.52
CA ASP A 149 -5.04 21.53 12.71
C ASP A 149 -6.25 21.12 11.85
N PHE A 150 -6.38 19.84 11.57
CA PHE A 150 -7.44 19.27 10.76
C PHE A 150 -8.82 19.85 11.12
N THR A 151 -9.55 20.28 10.10
CA THR A 151 -10.95 20.65 10.17
C THR A 151 -11.80 19.77 9.26
N ASP A 152 -13.02 19.45 9.70
CA ASP A 152 -13.96 18.62 8.92
C ASP A 152 -14.15 19.18 7.51
N LYS A 153 -14.34 20.50 7.43
CA LYS A 153 -14.56 21.19 6.15
C LYS A 153 -13.40 20.96 5.18
N SER A 154 -12.14 21.18 5.61
CA SER A 154 -10.96 21.00 4.73
C SER A 154 -10.85 19.59 4.20
N PHE A 155 -11.16 18.59 5.02
CA PHE A 155 -11.13 17.20 4.59
C PHE A 155 -12.20 16.91 3.54
N PHE A 156 -13.45 17.37 3.79
CA PHE A 156 -14.53 17.12 2.84
C PHE A 156 -14.38 17.93 1.56
N ASP A 157 -13.92 19.18 1.61
CA ASP A 157 -13.59 19.96 0.39
C ASP A 157 -12.54 19.22 -0.48
N PHE A 158 -11.56 18.60 0.17
CA PHE A 158 -10.55 17.79 -0.52
C PHE A 158 -11.16 16.52 -1.14
N VAL A 159 -12.01 15.80 -0.40
CA VAL A 159 -12.66 14.58 -0.89
C VAL A 159 -13.66 14.90 -2.01
N ASP A 160 -14.44 15.98 -1.87
CA ASP A 160 -15.39 16.45 -2.89
C ASP A 160 -14.64 16.76 -4.21
N MET A 161 -13.50 17.45 -4.13
CA MET A 161 -12.64 17.70 -5.29
C MET A 161 -12.15 16.41 -5.93
N LEU A 162 -11.65 15.43 -5.16
CA LEU A 162 -11.15 14.17 -5.71
C LEU A 162 -12.23 13.45 -6.53
N PHE A 163 -13.45 13.36 -6.00
CA PHE A 163 -14.51 12.60 -6.65
C PHE A 163 -15.15 13.36 -7.81
N SER A 164 -15.21 14.70 -7.75
CA SER A 164 -15.63 15.51 -8.91
C SER A 164 -14.67 15.39 -10.09
N GLU A 165 -13.41 15.07 -9.86
CA GLU A 165 -12.37 14.86 -10.88
C GLU A 165 -12.19 13.39 -11.29
N GLY A 166 -13.12 12.51 -10.89
CA GLY A 166 -13.15 11.13 -11.38
C GLY A 166 -12.27 10.14 -10.62
N VAL A 167 -11.92 10.42 -9.37
CA VAL A 167 -11.33 9.40 -8.48
C VAL A 167 -12.40 8.35 -8.15
N GLU A 168 -12.13 7.09 -8.43
CA GLU A 168 -13.09 5.99 -8.32
C GLU A 168 -12.96 5.19 -7.02
N ALA A 169 -11.81 5.34 -6.34
CA ALA A 169 -11.60 4.67 -5.06
C ALA A 169 -10.77 5.52 -4.09
N LEU A 170 -11.12 5.46 -2.82
CA LEU A 170 -10.41 6.12 -1.74
C LEU A 170 -10.02 5.11 -0.66
N THR A 171 -8.74 5.06 -0.32
CA THR A 171 -8.30 4.39 0.91
C THR A 171 -8.03 5.42 1.99
N LEU A 172 -8.85 5.45 3.01
CA LEU A 172 -8.70 6.39 4.12
C LEU A 172 -8.03 5.74 5.33
N HIS A 173 -6.89 6.30 5.75
CA HIS A 173 -6.32 6.06 7.07
C HIS A 173 -6.72 7.24 7.98
N PRO A 174 -7.78 7.10 8.79
CA PRO A 174 -8.44 8.25 9.43
C PRO A 174 -7.70 8.74 10.69
N ARG A 175 -6.45 9.18 10.48
CA ARG A 175 -5.57 9.89 11.41
C ARG A 175 -4.92 11.07 10.70
N THR A 176 -4.55 12.10 11.46
CA THR A 176 -3.81 13.27 10.93
C THR A 176 -2.32 12.99 10.76
N LEU A 177 -1.60 13.95 10.16
CA LEU A 177 -0.13 13.94 10.06
C LEU A 177 0.53 13.81 11.44
N LYS A 178 0.09 14.60 12.41
CA LYS A 178 0.64 14.66 13.77
C LYS A 178 0.45 13.35 14.54
N GLU A 179 -0.74 12.78 14.43
CA GLU A 179 -1.08 11.54 15.11
C GLU A 179 -0.25 10.34 14.62
N ARG A 180 0.24 10.38 13.39
CA ARG A 180 1.03 9.28 12.79
C ARG A 180 0.34 7.92 12.97
N LEU A 181 0.73 7.16 14.00
CA LEU A 181 0.17 5.84 14.38
C LEU A 181 -0.34 5.83 15.82
N ILE A 182 -0.36 6.99 16.50
CA ILE A 182 -0.82 7.15 17.87
C ILE A 182 -2.31 7.50 17.86
N GLY A 183 -3.02 7.12 18.91
CA GLY A 183 -4.46 7.32 19.02
C GLY A 183 -5.28 6.32 18.20
N LYS A 184 -6.60 6.37 18.34
CA LYS A 184 -7.53 5.51 17.61
C LYS A 184 -7.88 6.11 16.25
N PRO A 185 -8.03 5.29 15.18
CA PRO A 185 -8.55 5.77 13.91
C PRO A 185 -9.97 6.31 14.08
N ARG A 186 -10.26 7.47 13.46
CA ARG A 186 -11.59 8.10 13.49
C ARG A 186 -12.45 7.53 12.36
N TYR A 187 -12.89 6.28 12.49
CA TYR A 187 -13.62 5.55 11.45
C TYR A 187 -14.90 6.26 10.97
N ALA A 188 -15.50 7.12 11.80
CA ALA A 188 -16.69 7.90 11.42
C ALA A 188 -16.49 8.71 10.13
N TYR A 189 -15.28 9.25 9.88
CA TYR A 189 -14.99 9.96 8.63
C TYR A 189 -15.02 9.04 7.40
N ALA A 190 -14.55 7.80 7.55
CA ALA A 190 -14.61 6.83 6.45
C ALA A 190 -16.06 6.42 6.16
N GLU A 191 -16.87 6.24 7.19
CA GLU A 191 -18.31 5.95 7.04
C GLU A 191 -19.03 7.12 6.38
N GLU A 192 -18.79 8.35 6.81
CA GLU A 192 -19.43 9.53 6.22
C GLU A 192 -19.09 9.66 4.73
N VAL A 193 -17.81 9.42 4.35
CA VAL A 193 -17.42 9.39 2.94
C VAL A 193 -18.14 8.29 2.18
N ALA A 194 -18.21 7.07 2.73
CA ALA A 194 -18.84 5.94 2.06
C ALA A 194 -20.35 6.15 1.85
N VAL A 195 -21.02 6.78 2.81
CA VAL A 195 -22.44 7.13 2.72
C VAL A 195 -22.68 8.27 1.73
N ARG A 196 -21.84 9.33 1.77
CA ARG A 196 -21.97 10.51 0.91
C ARG A 196 -21.68 10.19 -0.57
N TYR A 197 -20.80 9.22 -0.84
CA TYR A 197 -20.37 8.86 -2.19
C TYR A 197 -20.54 7.36 -2.47
N PRO A 198 -21.77 6.85 -2.60
CA PRO A 198 -22.06 5.41 -2.70
C PRO A 198 -21.50 4.75 -3.98
N ASN A 199 -21.15 5.56 -4.99
CA ASN A 199 -20.55 5.07 -6.23
C ASN A 199 -19.03 5.00 -6.20
N VAL A 200 -18.39 5.45 -5.11
CA VAL A 200 -16.94 5.40 -4.93
C VAL A 200 -16.57 4.25 -4.01
N ALA A 201 -15.54 3.48 -4.37
CA ALA A 201 -15.07 2.40 -3.55
C ALA A 201 -14.24 2.93 -2.37
N VAL A 202 -14.81 2.97 -1.16
CA VAL A 202 -14.12 3.41 0.06
C VAL A 202 -13.52 2.23 0.80
N TYR A 203 -12.21 2.26 1.01
CA TYR A 203 -11.47 1.27 1.79
C TYR A 203 -10.99 1.86 3.11
N VAL A 204 -11.17 1.11 4.19
CA VAL A 204 -10.77 1.53 5.54
C VAL A 204 -9.39 0.96 5.87
N ASN A 205 -8.50 1.82 6.35
CA ASN A 205 -7.16 1.45 6.79
C ASN A 205 -6.86 1.97 8.20
N GLY A 206 -6.13 1.20 8.98
CA GLY A 206 -5.68 1.55 10.33
C GLY A 206 -6.17 0.55 11.38
N GLU A 207 -5.25 0.04 12.18
CA GLU A 207 -5.48 -0.90 13.30
C GLU A 207 -6.22 -2.21 12.96
N ILE A 208 -6.23 -2.61 11.71
CA ILE A 208 -6.77 -3.91 11.28
C ILE A 208 -5.64 -4.92 11.37
N CYS A 209 -5.66 -5.77 12.39
CA CYS A 209 -4.56 -6.70 12.72
C CYS A 209 -5.00 -8.15 13.00
N ASP A 210 -6.30 -8.38 13.11
CA ASP A 210 -6.95 -9.68 13.34
C ASP A 210 -8.44 -9.64 13.01
N CYS A 211 -9.14 -10.75 13.18
CA CYS A 211 -10.56 -10.85 12.90
C CYS A 211 -11.42 -9.93 13.80
N ALA A 212 -11.03 -9.74 15.06
CA ALA A 212 -11.78 -8.89 15.98
C ALA A 212 -11.71 -7.42 15.59
N SER A 213 -10.51 -6.93 15.25
CA SER A 213 -10.30 -5.55 14.77
C SER A 213 -10.93 -5.30 13.40
N ALA A 214 -10.95 -6.32 12.52
CA ALA A 214 -11.65 -6.24 11.24
C ALA A 214 -13.18 -6.14 11.44
N ASP A 215 -13.77 -7.00 12.28
CA ASP A 215 -15.18 -6.94 12.64
C ASP A 215 -15.56 -5.58 13.26
N PHE A 216 -14.72 -5.08 14.18
CA PHE A 216 -14.92 -3.78 14.77
C PHE A 216 -14.91 -2.65 13.71
N ALA A 217 -13.94 -2.66 12.79
CA ALA A 217 -13.87 -1.67 11.71
C ALA A 217 -15.11 -1.73 10.82
N MET A 218 -15.56 -2.93 10.45
CA MET A 218 -16.76 -3.11 9.62
C MET A 218 -18.05 -2.66 10.31
N LYS A 219 -18.18 -2.87 11.63
CA LYS A 219 -19.31 -2.35 12.40
C LYS A 219 -19.32 -0.82 12.48
N LYS A 220 -18.13 -0.18 12.38
CA LYS A 220 -18.00 1.28 12.37
C LYS A 220 -18.15 1.90 10.98
N VAL A 221 -17.86 1.12 9.92
CA VAL A 221 -17.92 1.59 8.54
C VAL A 221 -18.65 0.53 7.68
N PRO A 222 -19.95 0.30 7.93
CA PRO A 222 -20.72 -0.74 7.24
C PRO A 222 -20.86 -0.51 5.73
N HIS A 223 -20.73 0.74 5.26
CA HIS A 223 -20.82 1.09 3.83
C HIS A 223 -19.46 1.04 3.12
N ALA A 224 -18.37 0.69 3.82
CA ALA A 224 -17.08 0.53 3.16
C ALA A 224 -17.09 -0.63 2.16
N LYS A 225 -16.42 -0.43 1.02
CA LYS A 225 -16.18 -1.47 0.01
C LYS A 225 -15.27 -2.58 0.54
N GLY A 226 -14.32 -2.22 1.42
CA GLY A 226 -13.36 -3.18 1.94
C GLY A 226 -12.42 -2.65 3.02
N LEU A 227 -11.52 -3.53 3.45
CA LEU A 227 -10.53 -3.28 4.47
C LEU A 227 -9.10 -3.35 3.89
N MET A 228 -8.28 -2.33 4.14
CA MET A 228 -6.87 -2.39 3.80
C MET A 228 -6.02 -2.78 5.00
N VAL A 229 -5.33 -3.91 4.88
CA VAL A 229 -4.39 -4.44 5.87
C VAL A 229 -2.95 -4.18 5.38
N ALA A 230 -2.11 -3.58 6.23
CA ALA A 230 -0.71 -3.32 5.91
C ALA A 230 0.21 -4.07 6.88
N ARG A 231 0.61 -3.46 8.00
CA ARG A 231 1.61 -4.04 8.93
C ARG A 231 1.25 -5.43 9.43
N ALA A 232 -0.03 -5.71 9.64
CA ALA A 232 -0.48 -7.03 10.07
C ALA A 232 -0.27 -8.10 8.98
N ALA A 233 -0.36 -7.74 7.69
CA ALA A 233 -0.01 -8.65 6.60
C ALA A 233 1.49 -8.97 6.58
N ALA A 234 2.35 -8.02 6.96
CA ALA A 234 3.77 -8.29 7.11
C ALA A 234 4.05 -9.22 8.29
N GLN A 235 3.35 -9.02 9.41
CA GLN A 235 3.46 -9.87 10.60
C GLN A 235 2.93 -11.27 10.36
N LYS A 236 1.80 -11.38 9.66
CA LYS A 236 1.07 -12.62 9.35
C LYS A 236 0.70 -12.65 7.87
N PRO A 237 1.56 -13.11 6.96
CA PRO A 237 1.25 -13.18 5.53
C PRO A 237 -0.03 -13.97 5.22
N TRP A 238 -0.47 -14.82 6.14
CA TRP A 238 -1.70 -15.62 6.08
C TRP A 238 -2.96 -14.88 6.62
N ILE A 239 -2.85 -13.62 7.06
CA ILE A 239 -3.97 -12.89 7.69
C ILE A 239 -5.19 -12.78 6.79
N PHE A 240 -5.00 -12.61 5.48
CA PHE A 240 -6.11 -12.52 4.53
C PHE A 240 -6.95 -13.80 4.50
N ARG A 241 -6.31 -14.97 4.63
CA ARG A 241 -7.00 -16.24 4.75
C ARG A 241 -7.79 -16.34 6.05
N GLU A 242 -7.24 -15.86 7.17
CA GLU A 242 -7.95 -15.80 8.45
C GLU A 242 -9.19 -14.90 8.34
N LEU A 243 -9.01 -13.70 7.77
CA LEU A 243 -10.10 -12.74 7.60
C LEU A 243 -11.18 -13.25 6.62
N LYS A 244 -10.81 -13.81 5.47
CA LYS A 244 -11.76 -14.40 4.51
C LYS A 244 -12.60 -15.50 5.18
N SER A 245 -11.96 -16.39 5.94
CA SER A 245 -12.66 -17.47 6.66
C SER A 245 -13.61 -16.93 7.73
N ALA A 246 -13.22 -15.91 8.47
CA ALA A 246 -14.09 -15.29 9.48
C ALA A 246 -15.31 -14.59 8.85
N LEU A 247 -15.09 -13.88 7.74
CA LEU A 247 -16.14 -13.16 7.02
C LEU A 247 -17.13 -14.08 6.30
N SER A 248 -16.68 -15.27 5.84
CA SER A 248 -17.57 -16.28 5.22
C SER A 248 -18.34 -17.12 6.23
N GLY A 249 -18.08 -16.96 7.53
CA GLY A 249 -18.68 -17.78 8.57
C GLY A 249 -18.20 -19.24 8.60
N GLU A 250 -17.20 -19.57 7.78
CA GLU A 250 -16.63 -20.91 7.75
C GLU A 250 -15.74 -21.15 8.98
N LYS A 251 -16.13 -22.11 9.81
CA LYS A 251 -15.25 -22.65 10.87
C LYS A 251 -14.16 -23.51 10.22
N LYS A 252 -13.08 -22.89 9.70
CA LYS A 252 -11.92 -23.68 9.26
C LYS A 252 -11.06 -24.06 10.47
N ALA A 253 -10.60 -25.33 10.47
CA ALA A 253 -9.61 -25.79 11.44
C ALA A 253 -8.41 -24.83 11.49
N GLY A 254 -7.88 -24.57 12.68
CA GLY A 254 -6.78 -23.63 12.88
C GLY A 254 -5.64 -23.88 11.91
N LEU A 255 -5.20 -22.82 11.22
CA LEU A 255 -4.12 -22.90 10.24
C LEU A 255 -2.81 -23.23 10.97
N LYS A 256 -2.25 -24.40 10.72
CA LYS A 256 -0.91 -24.74 11.23
C LYS A 256 0.13 -24.06 10.36
N ILE A 257 0.78 -23.04 10.92
CA ILE A 257 1.81 -22.24 10.21
C ILE A 257 3.21 -22.74 10.57
N ASP A 258 3.93 -23.21 9.57
CA ASP A 258 5.38 -23.42 9.68
C ASP A 258 6.11 -22.10 9.50
N ARG A 259 6.41 -21.45 10.62
CA ARG A 259 7.09 -20.13 10.64
C ARG A 259 8.49 -20.20 10.04
N LYS A 260 9.21 -21.31 10.21
CA LYS A 260 10.53 -21.50 9.63
C LYS A 260 10.44 -21.49 8.10
N LYS A 261 9.49 -22.23 7.55
CA LYS A 261 9.22 -22.23 6.12
C LYS A 261 8.87 -20.84 5.60
N VAL A 262 7.99 -20.11 6.28
CA VAL A 262 7.63 -18.72 5.92
C VAL A 262 8.87 -17.82 5.83
N ALA A 263 9.76 -17.92 6.81
CA ALA A 263 10.99 -17.14 6.86
C ALA A 263 11.93 -17.48 5.70
N LEU A 264 12.11 -18.78 5.41
CA LEU A 264 12.95 -19.27 4.31
C LEU A 264 12.37 -18.88 2.95
N ASP A 265 11.08 -19.10 2.73
CA ASP A 265 10.39 -18.73 1.49
C ASP A 265 10.55 -17.21 1.22
N PHE A 266 10.42 -16.37 2.23
CA PHE A 266 10.62 -14.93 2.06
C PHE A 266 12.04 -14.58 1.63
N VAL A 267 13.05 -15.18 2.25
CA VAL A 267 14.47 -14.96 1.87
C VAL A 267 14.72 -15.40 0.45
N ASN A 268 14.25 -16.60 0.06
CA ASN A 268 14.40 -17.11 -1.31
C ASN A 268 13.73 -16.17 -2.32
N TYR A 269 12.50 -15.71 -2.05
CA TYR A 269 11.82 -14.76 -2.95
C TYR A 269 12.55 -13.39 -3.02
N ILE A 270 13.22 -12.95 -1.95
CA ILE A 270 14.07 -11.76 -2.02
C ILE A 270 15.25 -12.00 -2.98
N GLU A 271 15.91 -13.15 -2.90
CA GLU A 271 17.03 -13.49 -3.78
C GLU A 271 16.58 -13.63 -5.24
N ASP A 272 15.39 -14.18 -5.48
CA ASP A 272 14.84 -14.36 -6.83
C ASP A 272 14.37 -13.05 -7.48
N PHE A 273 13.75 -12.11 -6.70
CA PHE A 273 12.98 -11.00 -7.25
C PHE A 273 13.50 -9.61 -6.86
N GLN A 274 14.61 -9.52 -6.15
CA GLN A 274 15.18 -8.24 -5.75
C GLN A 274 16.65 -8.14 -6.14
N PRO A 275 17.19 -6.94 -6.35
CA PRO A 275 18.62 -6.79 -6.58
C PRO A 275 19.41 -7.01 -5.29
N PRO A 276 20.65 -7.51 -5.37
CA PRO A 276 21.49 -7.80 -4.20
C PRO A 276 21.66 -6.61 -3.25
N GLU A 277 21.66 -5.37 -3.78
CA GLU A 277 21.76 -4.14 -3.02
C GLU A 277 20.61 -3.96 -2.03
N PHE A 278 19.46 -4.57 -2.30
CA PHE A 278 18.25 -4.46 -1.48
C PHE A 278 18.09 -5.60 -0.48
N TYR A 279 18.80 -6.72 -0.62
CA TYR A 279 18.62 -7.90 0.23
C TYR A 279 18.66 -7.55 1.71
N LYS A 280 19.71 -6.90 2.15
CA LYS A 280 19.90 -6.56 3.56
C LYS A 280 18.74 -5.73 4.11
N THR A 281 18.37 -4.66 3.43
CA THR A 281 17.34 -3.73 3.91
C THR A 281 15.96 -4.35 3.92
N ARG A 282 15.62 -5.15 2.89
CA ARG A 282 14.30 -5.78 2.77
C ARG A 282 14.14 -6.95 3.74
N ILE A 283 15.16 -7.80 3.87
CA ILE A 283 15.17 -8.90 4.84
C ILE A 283 15.11 -8.35 6.27
N GLN A 284 15.94 -7.37 6.61
CA GLN A 284 15.90 -6.74 7.94
C GLN A 284 14.54 -6.11 8.23
N ARG A 285 13.93 -5.44 7.25
CA ARG A 285 12.61 -4.82 7.42
C ARG A 285 11.54 -5.83 7.73
N PHE A 286 11.50 -6.93 7.00
CA PHE A 286 10.54 -8.01 7.22
C PHE A 286 10.72 -8.61 8.62
N PHE A 287 11.92 -9.03 8.98
CA PHE A 287 12.17 -9.65 10.29
C PHE A 287 12.01 -8.69 11.46
N LEU A 288 12.23 -7.39 11.28
CA LEU A 288 11.96 -6.40 12.33
C LEU A 288 10.45 -6.30 12.63
N ILE A 289 9.60 -6.34 11.58
CA ILE A 289 8.15 -6.26 11.73
C ILE A 289 7.58 -7.59 12.28
N THR A 290 8.17 -8.70 11.88
CA THR A 290 7.73 -10.05 12.29
C THR A 290 8.36 -10.53 13.60
N ALA A 291 9.26 -9.78 14.20
CA ALA A 291 10.05 -10.18 15.40
C ALA A 291 9.19 -10.65 16.57
N THR A 292 8.02 -10.06 16.76
CA THR A 292 7.07 -10.45 17.81
C THR A 292 6.43 -11.84 17.58
N ILE A 293 6.38 -12.29 16.32
CA ILE A 293 5.76 -13.56 15.93
C ILE A 293 6.82 -14.66 15.71
N PHE A 294 8.02 -14.25 15.29
CA PHE A 294 9.14 -15.14 15.08
C PHE A 294 10.12 -14.99 16.25
N LEU A 295 9.99 -15.81 17.29
CA LEU A 295 11.01 -15.90 18.36
C LEU A 295 12.43 -16.16 17.82
N LEU A 296 12.55 -16.76 16.64
CA LEU A 296 13.81 -16.92 15.89
C LEU A 296 14.31 -15.62 15.22
N GLY A 297 13.49 -14.59 15.06
CA GLY A 297 13.88 -13.33 14.41
C GLY A 297 15.03 -12.64 15.12
N ILE A 298 15.16 -12.80 16.43
CA ILE A 298 16.27 -12.25 17.23
C ILE A 298 17.57 -13.02 16.93
N ILE A 299 17.50 -14.33 16.79
CA ILE A 299 18.67 -15.19 16.51
C ILE A 299 19.15 -15.01 15.07
N LEU A 300 18.22 -14.91 14.11
CA LEU A 300 18.54 -14.62 12.72
C LEU A 300 19.10 -13.21 12.54
N LYS A 301 18.57 -12.21 13.25
CA LYS A 301 19.11 -10.85 13.26
C LYS A 301 20.61 -10.83 13.64
N HIS A 302 21.01 -11.62 14.63
CA HIS A 302 22.42 -11.72 15.05
C HIS A 302 23.28 -12.44 13.99
N ARG A 303 22.80 -13.51 13.37
CA ARG A 303 23.58 -14.26 12.35
C ARG A 303 23.77 -13.46 11.04
N PHE A 304 22.71 -12.78 10.55
CA PHE A 304 22.83 -11.97 9.32
C PHE A 304 23.68 -10.71 9.49
N LEU A 305 23.74 -10.13 10.69
CA LEU A 305 24.65 -9.03 10.98
C LEU A 305 26.13 -9.47 11.07
N THR A 306 26.39 -10.72 11.44
CA THR A 306 27.75 -11.27 11.54
C THR A 306 28.27 -11.86 10.25
N THR A 307 27.42 -12.44 9.39
CA THR A 307 27.84 -13.02 8.09
C THR A 307 28.26 -11.97 7.06
N THR A 308 27.78 -10.74 7.14
CA THR A 308 28.24 -9.65 6.27
C THR A 308 29.70 -9.21 6.55
N HIS A 309 30.30 -9.63 7.67
CA HIS A 309 31.73 -9.42 7.92
C HIS A 309 32.63 -10.51 7.33
N LEU A 310 32.11 -11.71 7.06
CA LEU A 310 32.92 -12.85 6.56
C LEU A 310 33.14 -12.83 5.05
N THR A 311 32.28 -12.21 4.25
CA THR A 311 32.44 -12.13 2.79
C THR A 311 33.43 -11.04 2.35
N LYS A 312 33.90 -10.17 3.24
CA LYS A 312 34.95 -9.18 2.93
C LYS A 312 36.38 -9.73 3.06
N HIS A 313 36.57 -10.90 3.64
CA HIS A 313 37.90 -11.52 3.81
C HIS A 313 38.17 -12.71 2.88
N ALA A 314 37.24 -13.11 2.03
CA ALA A 314 37.43 -14.22 1.07
C ALA A 314 37.82 -13.75 -0.34
N LYS A 315 38.16 -12.46 -0.54
CA LYS A 315 38.74 -11.93 -1.78
C LYS A 315 39.97 -11.07 -1.42
N LYS A 316 41.01 -11.73 -1.02
CA LYS A 316 42.41 -11.30 -1.17
C LYS A 316 43.24 -12.49 -1.60
#